data_f3b53820ae0143c81636ace1cb31d9c4
#
_entry.id   f3b53820ae0143c81636ace1cb31d9c4
#
_cell.length_a   1.000
_cell.length_b   1.000
_cell.length_c   1.000
_cell.angle_alpha   90.00
_cell.angle_beta   90.00
_cell.angle_gamma   90.00
#
_symmetry.space_group_name_H-M   'P 1'
#
loop_
_entity.id
_entity.type
_entity.pdbx_description
1 polymer ?
#
loop_
_entity_poly.entity_id
_entity_poly.type
_entity_poly.pdbx_seq_one_letter_code
_entity_poly.pdbx_strand_id
1 'polypeptide(L)'
;PAHFDLLLAYGARRIIVLSSTSRFTKSTSFEDSERKIAFQLIKGEELVQTWATAHGIEWIILRPTLIYGYGRDKNIAEIAQFIRRFGFFPVFGAAHGLRQPIHVNDVASACFYALSTLNLTNRSYNLTGGETLSYRDMVTRIFAALKRTPRLLTIPLWFFRMTTWILRWLPRYQHW
;
A
#
# COMPACT_ATOMS: atom_id res chain seq x y z
N PRO A 1 12.97 15.37 6.49
CA PRO A 1 13.91 16.11 7.35
C PRO A 1 13.39 17.46 7.81
N ALA A 2 12.61 18.19 7.00
CA ALA A 2 12.16 19.55 7.30
C ALA A 2 11.39 19.74 8.64
N HIS A 3 10.98 18.66 9.30
CA HIS A 3 10.20 18.72 10.55
C HIS A 3 10.90 18.05 11.74
N PHE A 4 12.11 17.54 11.57
CA PHE A 4 12.83 16.87 12.66
C PHE A 4 13.16 17.81 13.81
N ASP A 5 13.52 19.06 13.50
CA ASP A 5 13.80 20.08 14.51
C ASP A 5 12.59 20.40 15.38
N LEU A 6 11.37 20.31 14.81
CA LEU A 6 10.14 20.47 15.59
C LEU A 6 9.95 19.35 16.61
N LEU A 7 10.27 18.11 16.26
CA LEU A 7 10.18 16.98 17.19
C LEU A 7 11.10 17.17 18.39
N LEU A 8 12.30 17.69 18.17
CA LEU A 8 13.23 18.05 19.25
C LEU A 8 12.70 19.22 20.09
N ALA A 9 12.23 20.26 19.44
CA ALA A 9 11.70 21.45 20.12
C ALA A 9 10.50 21.14 21.03
N TYR A 10 9.65 20.18 20.61
CA TYR A 10 8.52 19.70 21.42
C TYR A 10 8.88 18.57 22.40
N GLY A 11 10.15 18.20 22.52
CA GLY A 11 10.61 17.20 23.48
C GLY A 11 10.12 15.77 23.19
N ALA A 12 9.96 15.42 21.92
CA ALA A 12 9.55 14.07 21.54
C ALA A 12 10.57 13.04 22.03
N ARG A 13 10.12 12.05 22.80
CA ARG A 13 10.94 10.93 23.29
C ARG A 13 10.81 9.68 22.46
N ARG A 14 9.70 9.53 21.74
CA ARG A 14 9.39 8.39 20.87
C ARG A 14 8.65 8.87 19.63
N ILE A 15 9.02 8.32 18.49
CA ILE A 15 8.35 8.57 17.21
C ILE A 15 7.88 7.28 16.59
N ILE A 16 6.69 7.33 15.97
CA ILE A 16 6.15 6.25 15.15
C ILE A 16 6.06 6.72 13.72
N VAL A 17 6.65 5.96 12.82
CA VAL A 17 6.70 6.29 11.40
C VAL A 17 5.93 5.23 10.61
N LEU A 18 4.97 5.67 9.81
CA LEU A 18 4.30 4.81 8.84
C LEU A 18 5.12 4.80 7.54
N SER A 19 5.61 3.63 7.19
CA SER A 19 6.24 3.30 5.91
C SER A 19 5.31 2.41 5.09
N SER A 20 5.84 1.49 4.28
CA SER A 20 5.04 0.53 3.52
C SER A 20 5.85 -0.73 3.21
N THR A 21 5.16 -1.89 3.16
CA THR A 21 5.74 -3.13 2.62
C THR A 21 6.07 -3.03 1.12
N SER A 22 5.62 -2.00 0.42
CA SER A 22 6.01 -1.70 -0.96
C SER A 22 7.53 -1.53 -1.13
N ARG A 23 8.27 -1.21 -0.06
CA ARG A 23 9.75 -1.18 -0.09
C ARG A 23 10.36 -2.53 -0.51
N PHE A 24 9.70 -3.63 -0.24
CA PHE A 24 10.16 -4.97 -0.60
C PHE A 24 9.62 -5.41 -1.96
N THR A 25 8.33 -5.20 -2.21
CA THR A 25 7.66 -5.73 -3.40
C THR A 25 7.93 -4.92 -4.66
N LYS A 26 8.26 -3.63 -4.52
CA LYS A 26 8.54 -2.73 -5.65
C LYS A 26 10.02 -2.56 -5.95
N SER A 27 10.93 -3.02 -5.09
CA SER A 27 12.38 -2.90 -5.29
C SER A 27 12.89 -3.66 -6.52
N THR A 28 12.24 -4.75 -6.89
CA THR A 28 12.56 -5.61 -8.04
C THR A 28 11.59 -5.41 -9.23
N SER A 29 10.75 -4.39 -9.20
CA SER A 29 9.82 -4.11 -10.30
C SER A 29 10.57 -3.73 -11.59
N PHE A 30 10.01 -4.12 -12.73
CA PHE A 30 10.49 -3.67 -14.04
C PHE A 30 10.17 -2.20 -14.31
N GLU A 31 9.25 -1.60 -13.57
CA GLU A 31 8.82 -0.22 -13.73
C GLU A 31 9.67 0.73 -12.88
N ASP A 32 10.27 1.72 -13.52
CA ASP A 32 11.17 2.70 -12.86
C ASP A 32 10.46 3.52 -11.78
N SER A 33 9.22 3.88 -12.01
CA SER A 33 8.38 4.61 -11.06
C SER A 33 8.19 3.82 -9.75
N GLU A 34 7.97 2.51 -9.85
CA GLU A 34 7.82 1.64 -8.70
C GLU A 34 9.13 1.46 -7.92
N ARG A 35 10.25 1.24 -8.63
CA ARG A 35 11.57 1.18 -8.01
C ARG A 35 11.92 2.48 -7.29
N LYS A 36 11.56 3.63 -7.86
CA LYS A 36 11.77 4.94 -7.23
C LYS A 36 11.00 5.06 -5.92
N ILE A 37 9.74 4.58 -5.86
CA ILE A 37 8.95 4.55 -4.63
C ILE A 37 9.64 3.68 -3.57
N ALA A 38 10.08 2.47 -3.93
CA ALA A 38 10.78 1.59 -3.01
C ALA A 38 12.05 2.23 -2.46
N PHE A 39 12.85 2.85 -3.33
CA PHE A 39 14.06 3.56 -2.94
C PHE A 39 13.78 4.73 -1.98
N GLN A 40 12.74 5.52 -2.25
CA GLN A 40 12.34 6.63 -1.37
C GLN A 40 11.90 6.13 0.01
N LEU A 41 11.17 5.02 0.08
CA LEU A 41 10.77 4.39 1.35
C LEU A 41 12.00 3.93 2.15
N ILE A 42 12.92 3.22 1.50
CA ILE A 42 14.15 2.73 2.14
C ILE A 42 14.97 3.90 2.70
N LYS A 43 15.24 4.89 1.85
CA LYS A 43 16.01 6.08 2.24
C LYS A 43 15.33 6.89 3.35
N GLY A 44 13.99 6.99 3.32
CA GLY A 44 13.23 7.67 4.36
C GLY A 44 13.33 6.96 5.70
N GLU A 45 13.27 5.63 5.73
CA GLU A 45 13.44 4.84 6.94
C GLU A 45 14.86 4.97 7.52
N GLU A 46 15.89 4.87 6.70
CA GLU A 46 17.30 5.05 7.09
C GLU A 46 17.53 6.43 7.69
N LEU A 47 16.97 7.47 7.08
CA LEU A 47 17.08 8.84 7.58
C LEU A 47 16.46 9.00 8.97
N VAL A 48 15.27 8.45 9.18
CA VAL A 48 14.59 8.46 10.48
C VAL A 48 15.40 7.72 11.53
N GLN A 49 15.89 6.53 11.21
CA GLN A 49 16.68 5.70 12.13
C GLN A 49 17.96 6.42 12.57
N THR A 50 18.71 6.95 11.60
CA THR A 50 19.97 7.65 11.86
C THR A 50 19.73 8.89 12.71
N TRP A 51 18.75 9.71 12.32
CA TRP A 51 18.44 10.94 13.03
C TRP A 51 17.94 10.68 14.46
N ALA A 52 16.97 9.78 14.64
CA ALA A 52 16.40 9.49 15.95
C ALA A 52 17.45 8.90 16.91
N THR A 53 18.28 7.98 16.40
CA THR A 53 19.37 7.39 17.20
C THR A 53 20.39 8.44 17.62
N ALA A 54 20.77 9.36 16.74
CA ALA A 54 21.74 10.41 17.05
C ALA A 54 21.22 11.40 18.14
N HIS A 55 19.88 11.53 18.28
CA HIS A 55 19.26 12.41 19.26
C HIS A 55 18.68 11.69 20.48
N GLY A 56 18.94 10.39 20.64
CA GLY A 56 18.42 9.59 21.77
C GLY A 56 16.90 9.44 21.77
N ILE A 57 16.26 9.57 20.60
CA ILE A 57 14.80 9.42 20.44
C ILE A 57 14.51 7.97 20.04
N GLU A 58 13.59 7.33 20.74
CA GLU A 58 13.11 6.01 20.40
C GLU A 58 12.29 6.06 19.09
N TRP A 59 12.54 5.12 18.19
CA TRP A 59 11.81 5.06 16.92
C TRP A 59 11.16 3.69 16.69
N ILE A 60 9.99 3.71 16.06
CA ILE A 60 9.30 2.50 15.58
C ILE A 60 8.83 2.77 14.17
N ILE A 61 9.18 1.89 13.23
CA ILE A 61 8.73 1.97 11.84
C ILE A 61 7.71 0.87 11.60
N LEU A 62 6.48 1.27 11.28
CA LEU A 62 5.40 0.37 10.92
C LEU A 62 5.23 0.36 9.40
N ARG A 63 5.26 -0.83 8.80
CA ARG A 63 5.14 -1.05 7.36
C ARG A 63 3.82 -1.76 7.04
N PRO A 64 2.71 -1.03 6.94
CA PRO A 64 1.45 -1.65 6.56
C PRO A 64 1.48 -2.16 5.12
N THR A 65 0.68 -3.18 4.89
CA THR A 65 0.36 -3.69 3.56
C THR A 65 -0.71 -2.79 2.90
N LEU A 66 -1.70 -3.35 2.22
CA LEU A 66 -2.76 -2.61 1.55
C LEU A 66 -3.77 -2.05 2.58
N ILE A 67 -3.60 -0.79 2.98
CA ILE A 67 -4.52 -0.14 3.92
C ILE A 67 -5.85 0.16 3.22
N TYR A 68 -6.96 -0.14 3.90
CA TYR A 68 -8.30 0.21 3.45
C TYR A 68 -9.18 0.69 4.62
N GLY A 69 -10.28 1.35 4.30
CA GLY A 69 -11.30 1.77 5.26
C GLY A 69 -11.86 3.15 4.97
N TYR A 70 -13.08 3.37 5.44
CA TYR A 70 -13.82 4.64 5.31
C TYR A 70 -13.96 5.19 3.88
N GLY A 71 -13.71 4.38 2.84
CA GLY A 71 -13.89 4.76 1.44
C GLY A 71 -12.92 5.81 0.91
N ARG A 72 -11.79 6.03 1.58
CA ARG A 72 -10.77 7.03 1.21
C ARG A 72 -9.52 6.43 0.57
N ASP A 73 -9.43 5.11 0.51
CA ASP A 73 -8.30 4.43 -0.12
C ASP A 73 -8.45 4.36 -1.65
N LYS A 74 -7.31 4.33 -2.35
CA LYS A 74 -7.24 4.27 -3.82
C LYS A 74 -7.33 2.83 -4.38
N ASN A 75 -7.62 1.84 -3.58
CA ASN A 75 -7.66 0.45 -3.99
C ASN A 75 -9.07 -0.14 -3.81
N ILE A 76 -9.41 -0.53 -2.58
CA ILE A 76 -10.68 -1.19 -2.28
C ILE A 76 -11.86 -0.23 -2.49
N ALA A 77 -11.71 1.04 -2.12
CA ALA A 77 -12.76 2.04 -2.33
C ALA A 77 -13.02 2.33 -3.81
N GLU A 78 -11.98 2.43 -4.64
CA GLU A 78 -12.14 2.63 -6.09
C GLU A 78 -12.81 1.41 -6.76
N ILE A 79 -12.40 0.20 -6.39
CA ILE A 79 -13.06 -1.04 -6.84
C ILE A 79 -14.54 -1.03 -6.44
N ALA A 80 -14.85 -0.69 -5.19
CA ALA A 80 -16.22 -0.62 -4.70
C ALA A 80 -17.06 0.43 -5.46
N GLN A 81 -16.48 1.60 -5.74
CA GLN A 81 -17.15 2.65 -6.54
C GLN A 81 -17.42 2.17 -7.96
N PHE A 82 -16.45 1.51 -8.60
CA PHE A 82 -16.63 0.95 -9.93
C PHE A 82 -17.76 -0.09 -9.95
N ILE A 83 -17.76 -1.02 -8.99
CA ILE A 83 -18.82 -2.04 -8.86
C ILE A 83 -20.19 -1.40 -8.62
N ARG A 84 -20.27 -0.35 -7.79
CA ARG A 84 -21.54 0.37 -7.57
C ARG A 84 -22.07 0.98 -8.86
N ARG A 85 -21.19 1.57 -9.67
CA ARG A 85 -21.55 2.28 -10.90
C ARG A 85 -21.92 1.34 -12.05
N PHE A 86 -21.13 0.28 -12.25
CA PHE A 86 -21.23 -0.56 -13.45
C PHE A 86 -21.83 -1.94 -13.20
N GLY A 87 -21.87 -2.42 -11.96
CA GLY A 87 -22.43 -3.72 -11.61
C GLY A 87 -21.52 -4.92 -11.90
N PHE A 88 -20.33 -4.72 -12.46
CA PHE A 88 -19.31 -5.72 -12.71
C PHE A 88 -17.91 -5.17 -12.40
N PHE A 89 -16.89 -6.03 -12.43
CA PHE A 89 -15.50 -5.58 -12.32
C PHE A 89 -14.58 -6.36 -13.26
N PRO A 90 -13.73 -5.68 -14.07
CA PRO A 90 -12.78 -6.34 -14.95
C PRO A 90 -11.58 -6.85 -14.15
N VAL A 91 -11.17 -8.10 -14.44
CA VAL A 91 -9.94 -8.70 -13.90
C VAL A 91 -9.09 -9.22 -15.05
N PHE A 92 -7.78 -9.01 -14.97
CA PHE A 92 -6.84 -9.44 -16.01
C PHE A 92 -6.30 -10.83 -15.72
N GLY A 93 -6.45 -11.74 -16.68
CA GLY A 93 -6.03 -13.12 -16.53
C GLY A 93 -6.72 -13.81 -15.34
N ALA A 94 -6.01 -14.71 -14.69
CA ALA A 94 -6.52 -15.45 -13.52
C ALA A 94 -6.61 -14.62 -12.24
N ALA A 95 -5.96 -13.44 -12.20
CA ALA A 95 -5.92 -12.52 -11.05
C ALA A 95 -5.49 -13.19 -9.72
N HIS A 96 -4.47 -14.06 -9.79
CA HIS A 96 -3.94 -14.80 -8.62
C HIS A 96 -2.97 -14.00 -7.76
N GLY A 97 -2.61 -12.77 -8.17
CA GLY A 97 -1.72 -11.93 -7.38
C GLY A 97 -2.23 -11.77 -5.94
N LEU A 98 -1.37 -12.09 -4.97
CA LEU A 98 -1.74 -12.08 -3.55
C LEU A 98 -1.83 -10.67 -3.01
N ARG A 99 -2.79 -10.44 -2.13
CA ARG A 99 -3.03 -9.20 -1.39
C ARG A 99 -3.33 -9.53 0.07
N GLN A 100 -2.89 -8.66 0.94
CA GLN A 100 -3.12 -8.80 2.38
C GLN A 100 -3.64 -7.47 2.93
N PRO A 101 -4.95 -7.18 2.71
CA PRO A 101 -5.53 -5.90 3.12
C PRO A 101 -5.59 -5.79 4.65
N ILE A 102 -5.23 -4.61 5.17
CA ILE A 102 -5.33 -4.27 6.60
C ILE A 102 -6.28 -3.10 6.79
N HIS A 103 -7.18 -3.19 7.77
CA HIS A 103 -8.10 -2.09 8.04
C HIS A 103 -7.38 -0.92 8.73
N VAL A 104 -7.76 0.31 8.37
CA VAL A 104 -7.11 1.51 8.92
C VAL A 104 -7.21 1.60 10.44
N ASN A 105 -8.28 1.07 11.06
CA ASN A 105 -8.40 1.02 12.52
C ASN A 105 -7.33 0.11 13.15
N ASP A 106 -6.99 -1.00 12.50
CA ASP A 106 -5.95 -1.91 13.00
C ASP A 106 -4.57 -1.24 12.90
N VAL A 107 -4.33 -0.46 11.83
CA VAL A 107 -3.11 0.35 11.71
C VAL A 107 -3.05 1.41 12.81
N ALA A 108 -4.17 2.12 13.08
CA ALA A 108 -4.24 3.11 14.14
C ALA A 108 -4.03 2.49 15.53
N SER A 109 -4.66 1.33 15.77
CA SER A 109 -4.47 0.57 17.02
C SER A 109 -3.02 0.13 17.21
N ALA A 110 -2.36 -0.33 16.13
CA ALA A 110 -0.95 -0.69 16.16
C ALA A 110 -0.05 0.52 16.47
N CYS A 111 -0.35 1.70 15.91
CA CYS A 111 0.35 2.93 16.26
C CYS A 111 0.18 3.29 17.73
N PHE A 112 -1.04 3.23 18.24
CA PHE A 112 -1.32 3.50 19.65
C PHE A 112 -0.61 2.52 20.59
N TYR A 113 -0.68 1.22 20.25
CA TYR A 113 0.02 0.17 21.00
C TYR A 113 1.53 0.38 21.01
N ALA A 114 2.12 0.74 19.86
CA ALA A 114 3.54 1.02 19.73
C ALA A 114 3.98 2.26 20.55
N LEU A 115 3.10 3.24 20.73
CA LEU A 115 3.38 4.40 21.60
C LEU A 115 3.44 4.03 23.09
N SER A 116 2.57 3.12 23.52
CA SER A 116 2.37 2.79 24.95
C SER A 116 3.24 1.62 25.43
N THR A 117 3.78 0.79 24.54
CA THR A 117 4.52 -0.42 24.93
C THR A 117 6.01 -0.14 25.08
N LEU A 118 6.57 -0.47 26.25
CA LEU A 118 7.94 -0.10 26.62
C LEU A 118 9.03 -0.84 25.81
N ASN A 119 8.82 -2.08 25.38
CA ASN A 119 9.88 -2.94 24.83
C ASN A 119 9.87 -3.07 23.29
N LEU A 120 9.18 -2.17 22.57
CA LEU A 120 9.05 -2.21 21.11
C LEU A 120 9.93 -1.17 20.38
N THR A 121 10.92 -0.59 21.04
CA THR A 121 11.69 0.53 20.51
C THR A 121 12.81 0.14 19.56
N ASN A 122 13.19 1.06 18.68
CA ASN A 122 14.29 0.95 17.73
C ASN A 122 14.17 -0.29 16.80
N ARG A 123 12.94 -0.56 16.36
CA ARG A 123 12.60 -1.69 15.47
C ARG A 123 11.61 -1.30 14.39
N SER A 124 11.59 -2.13 13.36
CA SER A 124 10.61 -2.03 12.26
C SER A 124 9.73 -3.26 12.22
N TYR A 125 8.44 -3.06 12.00
CA TYR A 125 7.43 -4.12 11.97
C TYR A 125 6.60 -4.05 10.70
N ASN A 126 6.38 -5.18 10.05
CA ASN A 126 5.41 -5.27 8.97
C ASN A 126 4.01 -5.46 9.58
N LEU A 127 3.06 -4.60 9.17
CA LEU A 127 1.67 -4.71 9.58
C LEU A 127 0.86 -5.32 8.44
N THR A 128 0.33 -6.50 8.68
CA THR A 128 -0.46 -7.26 7.71
C THR A 128 -1.88 -7.44 8.21
N GLY A 129 -2.83 -7.54 7.28
CA GLY A 129 -4.17 -8.01 7.64
C GLY A 129 -4.17 -9.49 8.03
N GLY A 130 -5.25 -9.96 8.64
CA GLY A 130 -5.36 -11.32 9.15
C GLY A 130 -5.39 -12.41 8.07
N GLU A 131 -5.64 -12.05 6.81
CA GLU A 131 -5.78 -13.01 5.72
C GLU A 131 -4.99 -12.58 4.47
N THR A 132 -4.43 -13.58 3.78
CA THR A 132 -3.86 -13.41 2.45
C THR A 132 -4.88 -13.89 1.41
N LEU A 133 -5.27 -13.00 0.50
CA LEU A 133 -6.28 -13.24 -0.51
C LEU A 133 -5.67 -13.15 -1.91
N SER A 134 -6.19 -13.93 -2.87
CA SER A 134 -5.97 -13.60 -4.27
C SER A 134 -6.66 -12.26 -4.60
N TYR A 135 -6.18 -11.57 -5.64
CA TYR A 135 -6.86 -10.34 -6.09
C TYR A 135 -8.31 -10.62 -6.48
N ARG A 136 -8.58 -11.79 -7.09
CA ARG A 136 -9.93 -12.26 -7.43
C ARG A 136 -10.81 -12.40 -6.18
N ASP A 137 -10.30 -13.06 -5.14
CA ASP A 137 -11.06 -13.26 -3.89
C ASP A 137 -11.30 -11.94 -3.17
N MET A 138 -10.32 -11.05 -3.16
CA MET A 138 -10.47 -9.71 -2.61
C MET A 138 -11.61 -8.96 -3.32
N VAL A 139 -11.66 -8.96 -4.65
CA VAL A 139 -12.74 -8.31 -5.41
C VAL A 139 -14.09 -8.99 -5.15
N THR A 140 -14.11 -10.32 -5.06
CA THR A 140 -15.34 -11.08 -4.72
C THR A 140 -15.86 -10.69 -3.34
N ARG A 141 -15.00 -10.51 -2.35
CA ARG A 141 -15.40 -10.01 -1.03
C ARG A 141 -15.94 -8.59 -1.05
N ILE A 142 -15.41 -7.73 -1.92
CA ILE A 142 -15.96 -6.38 -2.10
C ILE A 142 -17.40 -6.45 -2.65
N PHE A 143 -17.69 -7.33 -3.61
CA PHE A 143 -19.05 -7.58 -4.06
C PHE A 143 -19.97 -8.02 -2.91
N ALA A 144 -19.52 -8.98 -2.10
CA ALA A 144 -20.29 -9.48 -0.95
C ALA A 144 -20.56 -8.35 0.06
N ALA A 145 -19.56 -7.52 0.38
CA ALA A 145 -19.73 -6.36 1.27
C ALA A 145 -20.72 -5.32 0.71
N LEU A 146 -20.80 -5.21 -0.61
CA LEU A 146 -21.80 -4.35 -1.30
C LEU A 146 -23.17 -5.01 -1.45
N LYS A 147 -23.35 -6.23 -0.96
CA LYS A 147 -24.58 -7.05 -1.13
C LYS A 147 -24.96 -7.24 -2.60
N ARG A 148 -23.96 -7.47 -3.46
CA ARG A 148 -24.14 -7.70 -4.90
C ARG A 148 -23.59 -9.06 -5.30
N THR A 149 -24.20 -9.67 -6.29
CA THR A 149 -23.70 -10.91 -6.90
C THR A 149 -22.37 -10.63 -7.62
N PRO A 150 -21.30 -11.42 -7.39
CA PRO A 150 -20.03 -11.24 -8.06
C PRO A 150 -20.16 -11.40 -9.58
N ARG A 151 -19.79 -10.35 -10.33
CA ARG A 151 -19.73 -10.32 -11.79
C ARG A 151 -18.33 -9.90 -12.22
N LEU A 152 -17.42 -10.88 -12.27
CA LEU A 152 -16.04 -10.66 -12.70
C LEU A 152 -15.92 -10.91 -14.20
N LEU A 153 -15.55 -9.87 -14.94
CA LEU A 153 -15.25 -9.98 -16.37
C LEU A 153 -13.75 -10.29 -16.53
N THR A 154 -13.44 -11.54 -16.84
CA THR A 154 -12.04 -11.93 -17.07
C THR A 154 -11.58 -11.48 -18.43
N ILE A 155 -10.62 -10.56 -18.49
CA ILE A 155 -9.98 -10.08 -19.72
C ILE A 155 -8.70 -10.88 -19.94
N PRO A 156 -8.58 -11.63 -21.06
CA PRO A 156 -7.36 -12.37 -21.37
C PRO A 156 -6.14 -11.42 -21.50
N LEU A 157 -4.99 -11.85 -21.00
CA LEU A 157 -3.76 -11.04 -21.05
C LEU A 157 -3.30 -10.70 -22.47
N TRP A 158 -3.62 -11.55 -23.46
CA TRP A 158 -3.28 -11.26 -24.86
C TRP A 158 -4.01 -10.05 -25.42
N PHE A 159 -5.23 -9.77 -24.93
CA PHE A 159 -6.01 -8.59 -25.32
C PHE A 159 -5.30 -7.31 -24.86
N PHE A 160 -4.73 -7.31 -23.66
CA PHE A 160 -3.94 -6.19 -23.15
C PHE A 160 -2.67 -5.97 -23.98
N ARG A 161 -1.98 -7.04 -24.36
CA ARG A 161 -0.80 -6.96 -25.24
C ARG A 161 -1.15 -6.41 -26.63
N MET A 162 -2.32 -6.74 -27.15
CA MET A 162 -2.81 -6.23 -28.43
C MET A 162 -3.14 -4.73 -28.38
N THR A 163 -3.81 -4.27 -27.31
CA THR A 163 -4.13 -2.85 -27.13
C THR A 163 -2.89 -1.98 -26.93
N THR A 164 -1.90 -2.44 -26.17
CA THR A 164 -0.61 -1.74 -26.02
C THR A 164 0.17 -1.73 -27.33
N TRP A 165 0.09 -2.79 -28.14
CA TRP A 165 0.72 -2.82 -29.47
C TRP A 165 0.07 -1.82 -30.42
N ILE A 166 -1.27 -1.75 -30.48
CA ILE A 166 -2.03 -0.79 -31.29
C ILE A 166 -1.75 0.66 -30.84
N LEU A 167 -1.72 0.93 -29.53
CA LEU A 167 -1.43 2.26 -28.98
C LEU A 167 -0.01 2.74 -29.31
N ARG A 168 0.97 1.84 -29.46
CA ARG A 168 2.33 2.18 -29.92
C ARG A 168 2.36 2.67 -31.37
N TRP A 169 1.37 2.33 -32.18
CA TRP A 169 1.27 2.77 -33.58
C TRP A 169 0.49 4.08 -33.76
N LEU A 170 -0.15 4.58 -32.72
CA LEU A 170 -0.85 5.87 -32.74
C LEU A 170 0.15 7.00 -32.40
N PRO A 171 0.43 7.94 -33.33
CA PRO A 171 1.49 8.95 -33.16
C PRO A 171 1.27 9.90 -31.96
N ARG A 172 0.12 9.84 -31.31
CA ARG A 172 -0.26 10.71 -30.18
C ARG A 172 0.22 10.21 -28.80
N TYR A 173 0.82 9.00 -28.72
CA TYR A 173 1.20 8.35 -27.46
C TYR A 173 2.68 7.95 -27.39
N GLN A 174 3.54 8.55 -28.22
CA GLN A 174 4.98 8.26 -28.24
C GLN A 174 5.79 8.94 -27.12
N HIS A 175 5.13 9.64 -26.19
CA HIS A 175 5.77 10.40 -25.11
C HIS A 175 5.29 10.02 -23.69
N TRP A 176 5.02 8.74 -23.47
CA TRP A 176 4.78 8.23 -22.10
C TRP A 176 5.73 7.11 -21.75
#